data_b3a56d95235efe4d333201396252db1e
#
_entry.id   b3a56d95235efe4d333201396252db1e
#
_cell.length_a   1.000
_cell.length_b   1.000
_cell.length_c   1.000
_cell.angle_alpha   90.00
_cell.angle_beta   90.00
_cell.angle_gamma   90.00
#
_symmetry.space_group_name_H-M   'P 1'
#
loop_
_entity.id
_entity.type
_entity.pdbx_description
1 polymer ?
#
loop_
_entity_poly.entity_id
_entity_poly.type
_entity_poly.pdbx_seq_one_letter_code
_entity_poly.pdbx_strand_id
1 'polypeptide(L)'
;VRIGTTEAGKDSWDVFVDEAGKAGITLVTTNFTDYGQPNVALTQKQIDVNLFQHLRFLGEYNVASNATLAPVGATYVVPLGLYSQKHRALADIPQGGQIAIPNDPPNQARALFVLKAAGLIALKGGRATPSAADIDKGASRVTVALVDAAQTPLSLKSIDGAVINNTYLAQSDIDPKSALYADDPTSPGAEPYINVIVARAEEKDNPTYQKLVDVFHSPAVTEAYAKESKGTQLVVTKSGPDCAAILGRIEQQIRSEK
;
A
#
# COMPACT_ATOMS: atom_id res chain seq x y z
N VAL A 1 22.62 -7.27 0.17
CA VAL A 1 21.23 -7.59 -0.21
C VAL A 1 20.72 -6.51 -1.14
N ARG A 2 20.25 -6.90 -2.33
CA ARG A 2 19.60 -6.00 -3.28
C ARG A 2 18.13 -5.88 -2.89
N ILE A 3 17.69 -4.66 -2.56
CA ILE A 3 16.33 -4.40 -2.12
C ILE A 3 15.61 -3.45 -3.07
N GLY A 4 14.38 -3.82 -3.47
CA GLY A 4 13.50 -2.99 -4.28
C GLY A 4 12.48 -2.24 -3.43
N THR A 5 12.28 -0.96 -3.71
CA THR A 5 11.31 -0.11 -3.01
C THR A 5 10.76 0.99 -3.91
N THR A 6 9.69 1.62 -3.50
CA THR A 6 9.16 2.88 -4.06
C THR A 6 9.40 4.06 -3.11
N GLU A 7 10.18 3.87 -2.04
CA GLU A 7 10.35 4.81 -0.94
C GLU A 7 11.78 5.32 -0.74
N ALA A 8 12.70 5.03 -1.67
CA ALA A 8 14.12 5.39 -1.53
C ALA A 8 14.40 6.90 -1.43
N GLY A 9 13.44 7.75 -1.76
CA GLY A 9 13.58 9.20 -1.59
C GLY A 9 13.14 9.74 -0.23
N LYS A 10 12.82 8.86 0.73
CA LYS A 10 12.37 9.23 2.07
C LYS A 10 13.53 9.23 3.07
N ASP A 11 13.56 10.21 3.97
CA ASP A 11 14.57 10.25 5.05
C ASP A 11 14.51 8.99 5.93
N SER A 12 13.31 8.46 6.17
CA SER A 12 13.13 7.23 6.92
C SER A 12 13.76 6.00 6.26
N TRP A 13 13.82 5.99 4.91
CA TRP A 13 14.51 4.94 4.17
C TRP A 13 16.03 4.99 4.38
N ASP A 14 16.61 6.17 4.38
CA ASP A 14 18.06 6.34 4.64
C ASP A 14 18.42 5.84 6.04
N VAL A 15 17.57 6.12 7.04
CA VAL A 15 17.76 5.58 8.40
C VAL A 15 17.70 4.04 8.39
N PHE A 16 16.78 3.43 7.65
CA PHE A 16 16.71 1.96 7.54
C PHE A 16 17.97 1.37 6.89
N VAL A 17 18.47 1.99 5.83
CA VAL A 17 19.72 1.57 5.16
C VAL A 17 20.91 1.67 6.12
N ASP A 18 21.02 2.77 6.87
CA ASP A 18 22.09 2.98 7.84
C ASP A 18 22.06 1.95 8.99
N GLU A 19 20.87 1.69 9.54
CA GLU A 19 20.70 0.68 10.61
C GLU A 19 20.99 -0.74 10.10
N ALA A 20 20.61 -1.07 8.86
CA ALA A 20 20.99 -2.33 8.22
C ALA A 20 22.53 -2.44 8.10
N GLY A 21 23.22 -1.37 7.71
CA GLY A 21 24.68 -1.29 7.66
C GLY A 21 25.33 -1.54 9.01
N LYS A 22 24.83 -0.92 10.08
CA LYS A 22 25.28 -1.16 11.46
C LYS A 22 25.06 -2.60 11.93
N ALA A 23 24.01 -3.24 11.42
CA ALA A 23 23.73 -4.65 11.66
C ALA A 23 24.57 -5.61 10.77
N GLY A 24 25.47 -5.09 9.94
CA GLY A 24 26.33 -5.87 9.05
C GLY A 24 25.66 -6.26 7.74
N ILE A 25 24.56 -5.62 7.34
CA ILE A 25 23.85 -5.88 6.10
C ILE A 25 23.97 -4.69 5.17
N THR A 26 24.78 -4.82 4.11
CA THR A 26 24.85 -3.80 3.06
C THR A 26 23.64 -3.91 2.15
N LEU A 27 22.79 -2.88 2.12
CA LEU A 27 21.66 -2.78 1.21
C LEU A 27 22.08 -2.05 -0.08
N VAL A 28 21.73 -2.66 -1.22
CA VAL A 28 21.81 -2.03 -2.53
C VAL A 28 20.37 -1.75 -2.96
N THR A 29 19.96 -0.48 -2.85
CA THR A 29 18.59 -0.07 -3.11
C THR A 29 18.34 0.14 -4.59
N THR A 30 17.27 -0.47 -5.12
CA THR A 30 16.69 -0.14 -6.42
C THR A 30 15.38 0.60 -6.19
N ASN A 31 15.31 1.86 -6.60
CA ASN A 31 14.09 2.66 -6.51
C ASN A 31 13.22 2.47 -7.76
N PHE A 32 11.96 2.16 -7.54
CA PHE A 32 10.94 2.07 -8.59
C PHE A 32 10.00 3.27 -8.49
N THR A 33 9.50 3.74 -9.62
CA THR A 33 8.60 4.90 -9.69
C THR A 33 7.12 4.53 -9.58
N ASP A 34 6.80 3.26 -9.77
CA ASP A 34 5.45 2.69 -9.72
C ASP A 34 5.42 1.33 -9.04
N TYR A 35 4.22 0.84 -8.75
CA TYR A 35 4.01 -0.45 -8.07
C TYR A 35 4.09 -1.68 -9.00
N GLY A 36 4.14 -1.51 -10.31
CA GLY A 36 4.09 -2.61 -11.27
C GLY A 36 5.39 -3.40 -11.38
N GLN A 37 6.53 -2.77 -11.12
CA GLN A 37 7.85 -3.32 -11.40
C GLN A 37 8.50 -4.15 -10.28
N PRO A 38 8.37 -3.81 -8.97
CA PRO A 38 9.19 -4.46 -7.94
C PRO A 38 9.00 -5.97 -7.81
N ASN A 39 7.77 -6.49 -7.94
CA ASN A 39 7.52 -7.93 -7.89
C ASN A 39 8.05 -8.67 -9.14
N VAL A 40 7.99 -8.03 -10.30
CA VAL A 40 8.60 -8.55 -11.54
C VAL A 40 10.10 -8.67 -11.36
N ALA A 41 10.77 -7.62 -10.88
CA ALA A 41 12.21 -7.60 -10.61
C ALA A 41 12.62 -8.68 -9.59
N LEU A 42 11.80 -8.91 -8.56
CA LEU A 42 12.03 -9.96 -7.56
C LEU A 42 11.91 -11.36 -8.18
N THR A 43 10.86 -11.59 -8.95
CA THR A 43 10.64 -12.87 -9.67
C THR A 43 11.77 -13.16 -10.66
N GLN A 44 12.27 -12.13 -11.35
CA GLN A 44 13.38 -12.24 -12.30
C GLN A 44 14.78 -12.24 -11.65
N LYS A 45 14.87 -12.28 -10.32
CA LYS A 45 16.13 -12.29 -9.56
C LYS A 45 17.02 -11.05 -9.76
N GLN A 46 16.43 -9.94 -10.18
CA GLN A 46 17.13 -8.66 -10.29
C GLN A 46 17.36 -8.02 -8.91
N ILE A 47 16.47 -8.29 -7.98
CA ILE A 47 16.55 -7.95 -6.56
C ILE A 47 16.37 -9.20 -5.70
N ASP A 48 16.77 -9.14 -4.44
CA ASP A 48 16.72 -10.26 -3.49
C ASP A 48 15.48 -10.21 -2.62
N VAL A 49 15.07 -9.00 -2.23
CA VAL A 49 13.84 -8.71 -1.45
C VAL A 49 13.21 -7.42 -1.95
N ASN A 50 11.94 -7.20 -1.61
CA ASN A 50 11.34 -5.87 -1.75
C ASN A 50 10.58 -5.44 -0.48
N LEU A 51 10.43 -4.13 -0.32
CA LEU A 51 9.60 -3.48 0.69
C LEU A 51 8.89 -2.29 0.02
N PHE A 52 7.63 -2.50 -0.42
CA PHE A 52 6.81 -1.47 -1.07
C PHE A 52 5.30 -1.79 -1.03
N GLN A 53 4.94 -3.01 -0.63
CA GLN A 53 3.62 -3.59 -0.83
C GLN A 53 2.99 -4.13 0.44
N HIS A 54 1.68 -4.14 0.45
CA HIS A 54 0.89 -4.84 1.46
C HIS A 54 0.48 -6.26 0.99
N LEU A 55 0.02 -7.10 1.92
CA LEU A 55 -0.33 -8.50 1.67
C LEU A 55 -1.39 -8.69 0.57
N ARG A 56 -2.38 -7.78 0.48
CA ARG A 56 -3.39 -7.86 -0.60
C ARG A 56 -2.76 -7.67 -1.98
N PHE A 57 -1.83 -6.73 -2.11
CA PHE A 57 -1.12 -6.49 -3.36
C PHE A 57 -0.27 -7.71 -3.77
N LEU A 58 0.44 -8.30 -2.80
CA LEU A 58 1.22 -9.52 -3.01
C LEU A 58 0.33 -10.68 -3.47
N GLY A 59 -0.82 -10.88 -2.83
CA GLY A 59 -1.76 -11.94 -3.19
C GLY A 59 -2.31 -11.79 -4.61
N GLU A 60 -2.69 -10.57 -5.01
CA GLU A 60 -3.13 -10.30 -6.39
C GLU A 60 -2.02 -10.61 -7.40
N TYR A 61 -0.78 -10.18 -7.13
CA TYR A 61 0.35 -10.49 -7.99
C TYR A 61 0.60 -11.99 -8.10
N ASN A 62 0.66 -12.71 -6.98
CA ASN A 62 0.89 -14.15 -6.97
C ASN A 62 -0.17 -14.91 -7.78
N VAL A 63 -1.46 -14.58 -7.57
CA VAL A 63 -2.56 -15.25 -8.28
C VAL A 63 -2.59 -14.89 -9.77
N ALA A 64 -2.35 -13.62 -10.12
CA ALA A 64 -2.40 -13.15 -11.50
C ALA A 64 -1.21 -13.67 -12.33
N SER A 65 -0.02 -13.75 -11.72
CA SER A 65 1.23 -14.13 -12.39
C SER A 65 1.63 -15.59 -12.17
N ASN A 66 0.81 -16.37 -11.44
CA ASN A 66 1.15 -17.72 -10.97
C ASN A 66 2.52 -17.75 -10.27
N ALA A 67 2.81 -16.71 -9.48
CA ALA A 67 4.04 -16.55 -8.73
C ALA A 67 3.89 -17.11 -7.30
N THR A 68 5.04 -17.30 -6.62
CA THR A 68 5.10 -17.84 -5.26
C THR A 68 5.95 -16.93 -4.36
N LEU A 69 5.84 -15.62 -4.51
CA LEU A 69 6.53 -14.70 -3.62
C LEU A 69 5.95 -14.80 -2.20
N ALA A 70 6.80 -14.70 -1.19
CA ALA A 70 6.43 -14.96 0.19
C ALA A 70 6.85 -13.83 1.14
N PRO A 71 6.02 -13.49 2.16
CA PRO A 71 6.39 -12.53 3.18
C PRO A 71 7.47 -13.09 4.09
N VAL A 72 8.50 -12.30 4.35
CA VAL A 72 9.54 -12.56 5.35
C VAL A 72 9.10 -12.12 6.74
N GLY A 73 8.38 -11.00 6.82
CA GLY A 73 7.79 -10.46 8.03
C GLY A 73 7.07 -9.15 7.78
N ALA A 74 6.20 -8.77 8.72
CA ALA A 74 5.47 -7.52 8.69
C ALA A 74 6.36 -6.34 9.05
N THR A 75 5.97 -5.16 8.57
CA THR A 75 6.64 -3.89 8.86
C THR A 75 5.67 -2.88 9.46
N TYR A 76 4.67 -2.46 8.70
CA TYR A 76 3.71 -1.43 9.12
C TYR A 76 2.38 -1.55 8.40
N VAL A 77 1.40 -0.80 8.88
CA VAL A 77 0.15 -0.51 8.18
C VAL A 77 -0.08 1.00 8.18
N VAL A 78 -0.64 1.51 7.09
CA VAL A 78 -0.98 2.94 6.93
C VAL A 78 -2.42 3.09 6.49
N PRO A 79 -3.11 4.19 6.89
CA PRO A 79 -4.42 4.50 6.36
C PRO A 79 -4.34 4.85 4.88
N LEU A 80 -5.40 4.55 4.14
CA LEU A 80 -5.61 5.05 2.79
C LEU A 80 -6.63 6.21 2.87
N GLY A 81 -6.23 7.40 2.42
CA GLY A 81 -7.01 8.61 2.58
C GLY A 81 -7.51 9.22 1.28
N LEU A 82 -8.66 9.89 1.37
CA LEU A 82 -9.20 10.79 0.37
C LEU A 82 -8.76 12.23 0.68
N TYR A 83 -8.10 12.84 -0.26
CA TYR A 83 -7.56 14.21 -0.17
C TYR A 83 -8.22 15.13 -1.20
N SER A 84 -8.26 16.44 -0.91
CA SER A 84 -8.73 17.44 -1.85
C SER A 84 -7.98 18.76 -1.67
N GLN A 85 -7.75 19.46 -2.78
CA GLN A 85 -7.27 20.85 -2.78
C GLN A 85 -8.40 21.85 -2.92
N LYS A 86 -9.58 21.41 -3.40
CA LYS A 86 -10.74 22.26 -3.66
C LYS A 86 -11.74 22.31 -2.51
N HIS A 87 -11.84 21.22 -1.74
CA HIS A 87 -12.87 21.02 -0.73
C HIS A 87 -12.24 20.79 0.65
N ARG A 88 -12.92 21.24 1.70
CA ARG A 88 -12.45 21.09 3.08
C ARG A 88 -13.23 20.07 3.90
N ALA A 89 -14.37 19.61 3.38
CA ALA A 89 -15.19 18.58 4.00
C ALA A 89 -15.82 17.71 2.91
N LEU A 90 -16.22 16.47 3.28
CA LEU A 90 -16.92 15.56 2.37
C LEU A 90 -18.22 16.20 1.82
N ALA A 91 -18.89 17.00 2.65
CA ALA A 91 -20.14 17.68 2.28
C ALA A 91 -19.96 18.71 1.13
N ASP A 92 -18.76 19.26 0.98
CA ASP A 92 -18.46 20.28 -0.03
C ASP A 92 -18.28 19.69 -1.43
N ILE A 93 -18.01 18.37 -1.53
CA ILE A 93 -17.85 17.68 -2.81
C ILE A 93 -19.21 17.67 -3.53
N PRO A 94 -19.33 18.24 -4.75
CA PRO A 94 -20.62 18.36 -5.42
C PRO A 94 -21.16 17.02 -5.92
N GLN A 95 -22.46 16.97 -6.19
CA GLN A 95 -23.06 15.87 -6.94
C GLN A 95 -22.42 15.79 -8.34
N GLY A 96 -21.97 14.60 -8.73
CA GLY A 96 -21.24 14.38 -9.99
C GLY A 96 -19.75 14.77 -9.93
N GLY A 97 -19.26 15.17 -8.75
CA GLY A 97 -17.84 15.44 -8.53
C GLY A 97 -16.96 14.23 -8.93
N GLN A 98 -15.71 14.47 -9.33
CA GLN A 98 -14.81 13.44 -9.81
C GLN A 98 -13.68 13.20 -8.82
N ILE A 99 -13.45 11.92 -8.48
CA ILE A 99 -12.39 11.47 -7.58
C ILE A 99 -11.42 10.55 -8.34
N ALA A 100 -10.12 10.87 -8.33
CA ALA A 100 -9.10 9.96 -8.83
C ALA A 100 -8.85 8.84 -7.84
N ILE A 101 -8.71 7.62 -8.35
CA ILE A 101 -8.33 6.45 -7.55
C ILE A 101 -7.29 5.61 -8.29
N PRO A 102 -6.46 4.83 -7.57
CA PRO A 102 -5.50 3.92 -8.20
C PRO A 102 -6.19 2.95 -9.17
N ASN A 103 -5.50 2.64 -10.27
CA ASN A 103 -6.01 1.72 -11.29
C ASN A 103 -5.58 0.27 -11.06
N ASP A 104 -4.59 0.00 -10.21
CA ASP A 104 -4.23 -1.35 -9.84
C ASP A 104 -5.34 -2.01 -9.00
N PRO A 105 -5.68 -3.29 -9.26
CA PRO A 105 -6.87 -3.92 -8.67
C PRO A 105 -6.92 -3.88 -7.14
N PRO A 106 -5.84 -4.18 -6.38
CA PRO A 106 -5.93 -4.17 -4.92
C PRO A 106 -6.13 -2.77 -4.33
N ASN A 107 -5.44 -1.74 -4.83
CA ASN A 107 -5.62 -0.37 -4.35
C ASN A 107 -6.91 0.26 -4.88
N GLN A 108 -7.33 -0.08 -6.11
CA GLN A 108 -8.64 0.31 -6.64
C GLN A 108 -9.76 -0.18 -5.72
N ALA A 109 -9.77 -1.47 -5.37
CA ALA A 109 -10.78 -2.05 -4.49
C ALA A 109 -10.79 -1.36 -3.12
N ARG A 110 -9.61 -1.14 -2.51
CA ARG A 110 -9.49 -0.45 -1.23
C ARG A 110 -10.00 1.00 -1.31
N ALA A 111 -9.66 1.73 -2.39
CA ALA A 111 -10.14 3.08 -2.62
C ALA A 111 -11.67 3.13 -2.77
N LEU A 112 -12.28 2.15 -3.44
CA LEU A 112 -13.74 2.05 -3.53
C LEU A 112 -14.38 1.80 -2.16
N PHE A 113 -13.78 0.99 -1.30
CA PHE A 113 -14.25 0.82 0.08
C PHE A 113 -14.13 2.10 0.90
N VAL A 114 -13.04 2.86 0.75
CA VAL A 114 -12.86 4.18 1.37
C VAL A 114 -13.97 5.12 0.93
N LEU A 115 -14.24 5.24 -0.37
CA LEU A 115 -15.29 6.13 -0.90
C LEU A 115 -16.70 5.68 -0.49
N LYS A 116 -16.95 4.37 -0.42
CA LYS A 116 -18.22 3.82 0.09
C LYS A 116 -18.41 4.17 1.57
N ALA A 117 -17.38 3.95 2.39
CA ALA A 117 -17.44 4.28 3.82
C ALA A 117 -17.58 5.80 4.08
N ALA A 118 -17.01 6.63 3.20
CA ALA A 118 -17.19 8.08 3.20
C ALA A 118 -18.60 8.53 2.73
N GLY A 119 -19.46 7.62 2.29
CA GLY A 119 -20.80 7.93 1.79
C GLY A 119 -20.83 8.60 0.41
N LEU A 120 -19.74 8.50 -0.36
CA LEU A 120 -19.61 9.13 -1.67
C LEU A 120 -20.04 8.24 -2.83
N ILE A 121 -19.96 6.91 -2.68
CA ILE A 121 -20.40 5.94 -3.67
C ILE A 121 -21.20 4.81 -3.03
N ALA A 122 -22.02 4.14 -3.83
CA ALA A 122 -22.59 2.84 -3.54
C ALA A 122 -21.98 1.78 -4.46
N LEU A 123 -21.81 0.56 -3.96
CA LEU A 123 -21.32 -0.58 -4.73
C LEU A 123 -22.43 -1.62 -4.90
N LYS A 124 -22.54 -2.20 -6.10
CA LYS A 124 -23.39 -3.34 -6.40
C LYS A 124 -22.72 -4.63 -5.96
N GLY A 125 -23.49 -5.53 -5.38
CA GLY A 125 -22.98 -6.81 -4.92
C GLY A 125 -22.05 -6.72 -3.71
N GLY A 126 -21.42 -7.84 -3.36
CA GLY A 126 -20.57 -8.01 -2.17
C GLY A 126 -19.18 -8.57 -2.50
N ARG A 127 -18.59 -8.19 -3.63
CA ARG A 127 -17.25 -8.65 -4.01
C ARG A 127 -16.21 -8.14 -3.02
N ALA A 128 -15.27 -8.98 -2.68
CA ALA A 128 -14.13 -8.59 -1.84
C ALA A 128 -13.09 -7.76 -2.62
N THR A 129 -13.10 -7.88 -3.97
CA THR A 129 -12.28 -7.07 -4.87
C THR A 129 -13.18 -6.35 -5.87
N PRO A 130 -13.93 -5.31 -5.45
CA PRO A 130 -14.73 -4.53 -6.38
C PRO A 130 -13.84 -3.73 -7.35
N SER A 131 -14.38 -3.49 -8.53
CA SER A 131 -13.82 -2.58 -9.54
C SER A 131 -14.74 -1.38 -9.76
N ALA A 132 -14.31 -0.41 -10.55
CA ALA A 132 -15.15 0.73 -10.93
C ALA A 132 -16.45 0.31 -11.65
N ALA A 133 -16.49 -0.87 -12.26
CA ALA A 133 -17.69 -1.42 -12.89
C ALA A 133 -18.78 -1.79 -11.87
N ASP A 134 -18.39 -2.03 -10.62
CA ASP A 134 -19.30 -2.39 -9.53
C ASP A 134 -19.95 -1.16 -8.87
N ILE A 135 -19.60 0.07 -9.29
CA ILE A 135 -20.22 1.29 -8.77
C ILE A 135 -21.68 1.38 -9.23
N ASP A 136 -22.59 1.56 -8.27
CA ASP A 136 -23.97 1.95 -8.58
C ASP A 136 -24.03 3.45 -8.85
N LYS A 137 -23.97 3.82 -10.13
CA LYS A 137 -23.95 5.22 -10.56
C LYS A 137 -25.19 6.00 -10.16
N GLY A 138 -26.34 5.32 -10.07
CA GLY A 138 -27.61 5.95 -9.69
C GLY A 138 -27.69 6.30 -8.20
N ALA A 139 -26.99 5.53 -7.36
CA ALA A 139 -26.96 5.72 -5.92
C ALA A 139 -25.66 6.39 -5.42
N SER A 140 -24.77 6.76 -6.34
CA SER A 140 -23.48 7.39 -6.01
C SER A 140 -23.52 8.90 -6.21
N ARG A 141 -22.82 9.61 -5.30
CA ARG A 141 -22.69 11.06 -5.36
C ARG A 141 -21.60 11.53 -6.31
N VAL A 142 -20.52 10.75 -6.43
CA VAL A 142 -19.34 11.07 -7.24
C VAL A 142 -19.09 10.02 -8.31
N THR A 143 -18.27 10.40 -9.30
CA THR A 143 -17.68 9.51 -10.30
C THR A 143 -16.21 9.27 -9.97
N VAL A 144 -15.63 8.19 -10.50
CA VAL A 144 -14.20 7.89 -10.31
C VAL A 144 -13.44 7.98 -11.62
N ALA A 145 -12.19 8.46 -11.53
CA ALA A 145 -11.20 8.42 -12.60
C ALA A 145 -10.08 7.46 -12.19
N LEU A 146 -9.83 6.43 -13.02
CA LEU A 146 -8.76 5.47 -12.78
C LEU A 146 -7.45 6.02 -13.32
N VAL A 147 -6.46 6.17 -12.46
CA VAL A 147 -5.11 6.62 -12.82
C VAL A 147 -4.07 5.76 -12.12
N ASP A 148 -2.85 5.76 -12.61
CA ASP A 148 -1.74 5.14 -11.88
C ASP A 148 -1.64 5.73 -10.47
N ALA A 149 -1.32 4.89 -9.46
CA ALA A 149 -1.24 5.33 -8.06
C ALA A 149 -0.29 6.52 -7.89
N ALA A 150 0.83 6.54 -8.62
CA ALA A 150 1.80 7.65 -8.60
C ALA A 150 1.24 8.96 -9.21
N GLN A 151 0.19 8.90 -10.01
CA GLN A 151 -0.44 10.06 -10.64
C GLN A 151 -1.61 10.63 -9.82
N THR A 152 -2.08 9.92 -8.79
CA THR A 152 -3.22 10.38 -7.98
C THR A 152 -2.99 11.76 -7.33
N PRO A 153 -1.79 12.12 -6.81
CA PRO A 153 -1.57 13.45 -6.27
C PRO A 153 -1.68 14.57 -7.31
N LEU A 154 -1.22 14.33 -8.53
CA LEU A 154 -1.26 15.31 -9.61
C LEU A 154 -2.69 15.63 -10.05
N SER A 155 -3.58 14.66 -9.93
CA SER A 155 -5.00 14.82 -10.25
C SER A 155 -5.71 15.85 -9.39
N LEU A 156 -5.23 16.12 -8.16
CA LEU A 156 -5.82 17.12 -7.25
C LEU A 156 -5.92 18.53 -7.83
N LYS A 157 -5.08 18.87 -8.82
CA LYS A 157 -5.08 20.18 -9.48
C LYS A 157 -6.32 20.40 -10.35
N SER A 158 -6.93 19.35 -10.86
CA SER A 158 -8.00 19.42 -11.86
C SER A 158 -9.34 18.90 -11.38
N ILE A 159 -9.38 17.92 -10.48
CA ILE A 159 -10.60 17.25 -10.04
C ILE A 159 -10.94 17.53 -8.57
N ASP A 160 -12.03 16.97 -8.07
CA ASP A 160 -12.57 17.30 -6.75
C ASP A 160 -11.82 16.63 -5.60
N GLY A 161 -11.17 15.50 -5.85
CA GLY A 161 -10.36 14.81 -4.87
C GLY A 161 -9.61 13.60 -5.44
N ALA A 162 -8.76 13.01 -4.64
CA ALA A 162 -8.04 11.79 -4.98
C ALA A 162 -7.84 10.90 -3.75
N VAL A 163 -7.98 9.60 -3.93
CA VAL A 163 -7.53 8.61 -2.95
C VAL A 163 -6.06 8.31 -3.23
N ILE A 164 -5.19 8.62 -2.26
CA ILE A 164 -3.74 8.66 -2.47
C ILE A 164 -3.05 7.70 -1.51
N ASN A 165 -2.25 6.80 -2.06
CA ASN A 165 -1.39 5.90 -1.27
C ASN A 165 -0.32 6.69 -0.51
N ASN A 166 -0.02 6.27 0.72
CA ASN A 166 0.90 6.97 1.63
C ASN A 166 2.30 7.22 1.01
N THR A 167 2.79 6.31 0.19
CA THR A 167 4.06 6.46 -0.56
C THR A 167 4.14 7.79 -1.29
N TYR A 168 3.05 8.22 -1.92
CA TYR A 168 3.03 9.40 -2.80
C TYR A 168 2.61 10.69 -2.10
N LEU A 169 2.19 10.65 -0.83
CA LEU A 169 1.86 11.85 -0.05
C LEU A 169 3.12 12.69 0.22
N ALA A 170 4.17 12.06 0.77
CA ALA A 170 5.42 12.74 1.09
C ALA A 170 6.10 13.29 -0.17
N GLN A 171 6.12 12.52 -1.26
CA GLN A 171 6.68 12.95 -2.55
C GLN A 171 5.94 14.14 -3.17
N SER A 172 4.72 14.41 -2.74
CA SER A 172 3.85 15.47 -3.26
C SER A 172 3.58 16.57 -2.24
N ASP A 173 4.30 16.58 -1.13
CA ASP A 173 4.15 17.54 -0.02
C ASP A 173 2.72 17.65 0.51
N ILE A 174 2.01 16.51 0.56
CA ILE A 174 0.65 16.41 1.08
C ILE A 174 0.70 15.91 2.52
N ASP A 175 0.10 16.69 3.44
CA ASP A 175 -0.01 16.28 4.84
C ASP A 175 -0.92 15.06 4.98
N PRO A 176 -0.43 13.91 5.49
CA PRO A 176 -1.26 12.71 5.68
C PRO A 176 -2.47 12.96 6.61
N LYS A 177 -2.40 13.96 7.50
CA LYS A 177 -3.50 14.35 8.39
C LYS A 177 -4.55 15.26 7.75
N SER A 178 -4.33 15.73 6.51
CA SER A 178 -5.28 16.56 5.78
C SER A 178 -6.35 15.76 5.02
N ALA A 179 -6.41 14.45 5.19
CA ALA A 179 -7.43 13.61 4.57
C ALA A 179 -8.84 14.06 4.98
N LEU A 180 -9.76 14.17 4.01
CA LEU A 180 -11.18 14.38 4.27
C LEU A 180 -11.83 13.15 4.89
N TYR A 181 -11.32 11.97 4.56
CA TYR A 181 -11.67 10.67 5.10
C TYR A 181 -10.51 9.69 4.90
N ALA A 182 -10.32 8.76 5.80
CA ALA A 182 -9.37 7.66 5.65
C ALA A 182 -9.92 6.39 6.30
N ASP A 183 -9.49 5.23 5.82
CA ASP A 183 -9.80 3.98 6.52
C ASP A 183 -9.00 3.88 7.84
N ASP A 184 -9.51 3.06 8.76
CA ASP A 184 -8.90 2.89 10.09
C ASP A 184 -7.85 1.76 10.05
N PRO A 185 -6.55 2.09 10.19
CA PRO A 185 -5.48 1.10 10.19
C PRO A 185 -5.48 0.20 11.44
N THR A 186 -6.25 0.54 12.48
CA THR A 186 -6.42 -0.27 13.71
C THR A 186 -7.53 -1.30 13.59
N SER A 187 -8.38 -1.18 12.58
CA SER A 187 -9.53 -2.07 12.38
C SER A 187 -9.08 -3.48 11.94
N PRO A 188 -9.86 -4.54 12.25
CA PRO A 188 -9.60 -5.89 11.73
C PRO A 188 -9.57 -5.93 10.18
N GLY A 189 -10.30 -5.04 9.51
CA GLY A 189 -10.30 -4.90 8.05
C GLY A 189 -8.99 -4.39 7.47
N ALA A 190 -8.08 -3.86 8.29
CA ALA A 190 -6.76 -3.40 7.86
C ALA A 190 -5.73 -4.54 7.71
N GLU A 191 -6.01 -5.74 8.23
CA GLU A 191 -5.06 -6.87 8.18
C GLU A 191 -4.53 -7.17 6.76
N PRO A 192 -5.34 -7.19 5.69
CA PRO A 192 -4.85 -7.40 4.32
C PRO A 192 -3.89 -6.32 3.81
N TYR A 193 -3.88 -5.17 4.47
CA TYR A 193 -3.08 -3.99 4.06
C TYR A 193 -1.81 -3.80 4.90
N ILE A 194 -1.43 -4.80 5.69
CA ILE A 194 -0.13 -4.85 6.38
C ILE A 194 0.97 -4.94 5.32
N ASN A 195 1.92 -4.01 5.38
CA ASN A 195 3.11 -4.00 4.53
C ASN A 195 4.14 -5.01 5.03
N VAL A 196 4.86 -5.61 4.11
CA VAL A 196 5.75 -6.73 4.38
C VAL A 196 7.05 -6.62 3.60
N ILE A 197 8.14 -7.13 4.18
CA ILE A 197 9.33 -7.49 3.41
C ILE A 197 9.02 -8.81 2.71
N VAL A 198 9.27 -8.87 1.41
CA VAL A 198 8.94 -10.01 0.55
C VAL A 198 10.19 -10.56 -0.11
N ALA A 199 10.30 -11.89 -0.16
CA ALA A 199 11.34 -12.64 -0.87
C ALA A 199 10.70 -13.68 -1.80
N ARG A 200 11.51 -14.36 -2.58
CA ARG A 200 11.09 -15.61 -3.26
C ARG A 200 10.81 -16.69 -2.22
N ALA A 201 9.87 -17.58 -2.50
CA ALA A 201 9.43 -18.62 -1.53
C ALA A 201 10.58 -19.48 -1.00
N GLU A 202 11.51 -19.85 -1.88
CA GLU A 202 12.68 -20.65 -1.53
C GLU A 202 13.71 -19.94 -0.64
N GLU A 203 13.59 -18.60 -0.52
CA GLU A 203 14.53 -17.76 0.23
C GLU A 203 13.90 -17.07 1.45
N LYS A 204 12.59 -17.25 1.68
CA LYS A 204 11.85 -16.57 2.77
C LYS A 204 12.43 -16.79 4.17
N ASP A 205 13.09 -17.94 4.37
CA ASP A 205 13.69 -18.31 5.66
C ASP A 205 15.19 -17.94 5.76
N ASN A 206 15.71 -17.15 4.80
CA ASN A 206 17.10 -16.67 4.84
C ASN A 206 17.32 -15.82 6.08
N PRO A 207 18.29 -16.16 6.96
CA PRO A 207 18.51 -15.46 8.23
C PRO A 207 18.88 -13.98 8.04
N THR A 208 19.50 -13.63 6.93
CA THR A 208 19.81 -12.22 6.62
C THR A 208 18.53 -11.44 6.34
N TYR A 209 17.54 -12.03 5.68
CA TYR A 209 16.27 -11.37 5.40
C TYR A 209 15.41 -11.27 6.67
N GLN A 210 15.43 -12.28 7.54
CA GLN A 210 14.81 -12.21 8.87
C GLN A 210 15.42 -11.08 9.70
N LYS A 211 16.74 -10.95 9.67
CA LYS A 211 17.45 -9.87 10.37
C LYS A 211 17.08 -8.49 9.83
N LEU A 212 16.76 -8.36 8.52
CA LEU A 212 16.24 -7.09 7.97
C LEU A 212 14.89 -6.71 8.56
N VAL A 213 14.02 -7.68 8.84
CA VAL A 213 12.75 -7.42 9.55
C VAL A 213 13.02 -6.89 10.95
N ASP A 214 13.97 -7.49 11.68
CA ASP A 214 14.37 -7.04 13.02
C ASP A 214 14.96 -5.62 12.98
N VAL A 215 15.80 -5.31 11.98
CA VAL A 215 16.34 -3.96 11.75
C VAL A 215 15.24 -2.96 11.50
N PHE A 216 14.23 -3.31 10.69
CA PHE A 216 13.08 -2.43 10.44
C PHE A 216 12.36 -2.08 11.74
N HIS A 217 12.27 -3.02 12.70
CA HIS A 217 11.64 -2.82 14.00
C HIS A 217 12.56 -2.16 15.04
N SER A 218 13.78 -1.77 14.69
CA SER A 218 14.64 -1.01 15.60
C SER A 218 14.01 0.34 15.93
N PRO A 219 14.24 0.88 17.14
CA PRO A 219 13.69 2.17 17.55
C PRO A 219 14.03 3.30 16.56
N ALA A 220 15.28 3.37 16.09
CA ALA A 220 15.70 4.41 15.16
C ALA A 220 14.89 4.42 13.86
N VAL A 221 14.61 3.24 13.30
CA VAL A 221 13.82 3.11 12.06
C VAL A 221 12.37 3.44 12.32
N THR A 222 11.76 2.82 13.33
CA THR A 222 10.33 3.03 13.63
C THR A 222 10.01 4.48 14.00
N GLU A 223 10.91 5.17 14.72
CA GLU A 223 10.77 6.59 15.04
C GLU A 223 10.90 7.47 13.78
N ALA A 224 11.83 7.15 12.87
CA ALA A 224 11.98 7.89 11.60
C ALA A 224 10.71 7.78 10.74
N TYR A 225 10.17 6.56 10.58
CA TYR A 225 8.91 6.34 9.87
C TYR A 225 7.71 7.02 10.54
N ALA A 226 7.63 6.97 11.88
CA ALA A 226 6.58 7.65 12.64
C ALA A 226 6.64 9.17 12.47
N LYS A 227 7.83 9.75 12.50
CA LYS A 227 8.05 11.19 12.28
C LYS A 227 7.60 11.61 10.89
N GLU A 228 8.03 10.90 9.85
CA GLU A 228 7.71 11.22 8.47
C GLU A 228 6.22 11.07 8.17
N SER A 229 5.59 10.00 8.67
CA SER A 229 4.14 9.78 8.53
C SER A 229 3.29 10.66 9.47
N LYS A 230 3.91 11.54 10.27
CA LYS A 230 3.24 12.33 11.32
C LYS A 230 2.39 11.49 12.27
N GLY A 231 2.82 10.25 12.53
CA GLY A 231 2.16 9.30 13.42
C GLY A 231 0.96 8.57 12.81
N THR A 232 0.75 8.65 11.50
CA THR A 232 -0.34 7.90 10.82
C THR A 232 0.05 6.45 10.52
N GLN A 233 1.34 6.14 10.46
CA GLN A 233 1.85 4.78 10.25
C GLN A 233 1.89 4.02 11.58
N LEU A 234 1.36 2.80 11.59
CA LEU A 234 1.38 1.90 12.74
C LEU A 234 2.35 0.74 12.48
N VAL A 235 3.25 0.51 13.43
CA VAL A 235 4.19 -0.63 13.38
C VAL A 235 3.42 -1.95 13.59
N VAL A 236 3.74 -2.97 12.79
CA VAL A 236 3.16 -4.31 12.89
C VAL A 236 4.27 -5.35 12.97
N THR A 237 4.26 -6.18 14.01
CA THR A 237 5.33 -7.14 14.33
C THR A 237 4.96 -8.60 14.04
N LYS A 238 4.04 -8.86 13.10
CA LYS A 238 3.67 -10.23 12.71
C LYS A 238 4.84 -10.94 12.04
N SER A 239 5.03 -12.20 12.41
CA SER A 239 6.06 -13.06 11.82
C SER A 239 5.79 -13.39 10.34
N GLY A 240 6.80 -13.88 9.64
CA GLY A 240 6.64 -14.40 8.27
C GLY A 240 5.55 -15.47 8.16
N PRO A 241 5.53 -16.52 9.01
CA PRO A 241 4.45 -17.51 9.04
C PRO A 241 3.05 -16.91 9.28
N ASP A 242 2.90 -15.93 10.18
CA ASP A 242 1.61 -15.27 10.39
C ASP A 242 1.16 -14.50 9.16
N CYS A 243 2.08 -13.77 8.52
CA CYS A 243 1.82 -13.05 7.28
C CYS A 243 1.48 -14.02 6.14
N ALA A 244 2.16 -15.18 6.05
CA ALA A 244 1.88 -16.20 5.05
C ALA A 244 0.48 -16.83 5.23
N ALA A 245 0.02 -17.01 6.47
CA ALA A 245 -1.34 -17.48 6.73
C ALA A 245 -2.40 -16.46 6.26
N ILE A 246 -2.15 -15.17 6.46
CA ILE A 246 -3.03 -14.10 5.94
C ILE A 246 -3.01 -14.09 4.42
N LEU A 247 -1.82 -14.16 3.80
CA LEU A 247 -1.66 -14.21 2.36
C LEU A 247 -2.41 -15.38 1.73
N GLY A 248 -2.32 -16.57 2.34
CA GLY A 248 -3.04 -17.77 1.86
C GLY A 248 -4.56 -17.57 1.82
N ARG A 249 -5.15 -16.94 2.85
CA ARG A 249 -6.59 -16.60 2.85
C ARG A 249 -6.94 -15.59 1.76
N ILE A 250 -6.09 -14.57 1.56
CA ILE A 250 -6.26 -13.57 0.52
C ILE A 250 -6.24 -14.21 -0.87
N GLU A 251 -5.23 -15.05 -1.15
CA GLU A 251 -5.11 -15.73 -2.44
C GLU A 251 -6.27 -16.68 -2.73
N GLN A 252 -6.73 -17.41 -1.72
CA GLN A 252 -7.93 -18.27 -1.84
C GLN A 252 -9.16 -17.46 -2.19
N GLN A 253 -9.37 -16.32 -1.52
CA GLN A 253 -10.47 -15.42 -1.81
C GLN A 253 -10.41 -14.88 -3.24
N ILE A 254 -9.25 -14.42 -3.70
CA ILE A 254 -9.06 -13.91 -5.07
C ILE A 254 -9.39 -15.02 -6.10
N ARG A 255 -8.95 -16.24 -5.86
CA ARG A 255 -9.23 -17.37 -6.76
C ARG A 255 -10.72 -17.73 -6.82
N SER A 256 -11.47 -17.54 -5.71
CA SER A 256 -12.91 -17.83 -5.66
C SER A 256 -13.77 -16.78 -6.38
N GLU A 257 -13.23 -15.60 -6.68
CA GLU A 257 -13.92 -14.51 -7.38
C GLU A 257 -13.68 -14.48 -8.90
N LYS A 258 -12.73 -15.30 -9.37
CA LYS A 258 -12.43 -15.48 -10.81
C LYS A 258 -13.31 -16.56 -11.42
#